data_c13e578740b82916a2ddf3a34d07c0b9
#
_entry.id   c13e578740b82916a2ddf3a34d07c0b9
#
_cell.length_a   1.000
_cell.length_b   1.000
_cell.length_c   1.000
_cell.angle_alpha   90.00
_cell.angle_beta   90.00
_cell.angle_gamma   90.00
#
_symmetry.space_group_name_H-M   'P 1'
#
loop_
_entity.id
_entity.type
_entity.pdbx_description
1 polymer ?
#
loop_
_entity_poly.entity_id
_entity_poly.type
_entity_poly.pdbx_seq_one_letter_code
_entity_poly.pdbx_strand_id
1 'polypeptide(L)'
;SIEYDFMVLSPGVKYDWDRIEGITYKTIGQGNAHTIYDWRGAQLTWPAMQEFARKGGRGVFCDTYTKHKCGGAPKKISLLTWDNARKEGTTDRIDMHYYTGSSSLYNVPHFTPRLEEIYRERNIPVDTQCKLRAIDTHAKKAYFDQTIKAEDGTQSVKKIVAEYDFMHFLVPQCAPDFVRESGLSWTEGSLAADGWAMT
;
A
#
# COMPACT_ATOMS: atom_id res chain seq x y z
N SER A 1 1.32 37.41 13.14
CA SER A 1 2.58 36.82 12.63
C SER A 1 3.52 36.56 13.79
N ILE A 2 4.34 35.54 13.67
CA ILE A 2 5.40 35.19 14.61
C ILE A 2 6.72 35.30 13.85
N GLU A 3 7.65 36.08 14.36
CA GLU A 3 9.01 36.16 13.81
C GLU A 3 9.79 34.94 14.31
N TYR A 4 10.61 34.33 13.45
CA TYR A 4 11.43 33.17 13.77
C TYR A 4 12.73 33.17 12.97
N ASP A 5 13.78 32.57 13.54
CA ASP A 5 15.04 32.31 12.85
C ASP A 5 15.07 30.93 12.20
N PHE A 6 14.39 29.98 12.81
CA PHE A 6 14.27 28.58 12.30
C PHE A 6 12.85 28.10 12.43
N MET A 7 12.43 27.32 11.44
CA MET A 7 11.10 26.69 11.43
C MET A 7 11.23 25.17 11.23
N VAL A 8 10.56 24.39 12.06
CA VAL A 8 10.39 22.95 11.88
C VAL A 8 8.96 22.69 11.43
N LEU A 9 8.81 22.11 10.24
CA LEU A 9 7.51 21.77 9.65
C LEU A 9 7.28 20.24 9.73
N SER A 10 6.44 19.80 10.63
CA SER A 10 6.16 18.36 10.89
C SER A 10 4.66 18.08 10.96
N PRO A 11 3.86 18.37 9.92
CA PRO A 11 2.39 18.30 9.98
C PRO A 11 1.83 16.87 9.82
N GLY A 12 2.68 15.88 9.53
CA GLY A 12 2.27 14.54 9.18
C GLY A 12 1.79 14.41 7.73
N VAL A 13 0.87 13.48 7.50
CA VAL A 13 0.35 13.16 6.15
C VAL A 13 -1.17 13.15 6.14
N LYS A 14 -1.76 13.45 5.00
CA LYS A 14 -3.17 13.27 4.68
C LYS A 14 -3.33 11.98 3.87
N TYR A 15 -4.37 11.19 4.18
CA TYR A 15 -4.78 10.02 3.37
C TYR A 15 -5.75 10.48 2.32
N ASP A 16 -5.42 10.23 1.06
CA ASP A 16 -6.19 10.64 -0.10
C ASP A 16 -7.09 9.49 -0.57
N TRP A 17 -8.20 9.31 0.13
CA TRP A 17 -9.17 8.24 -0.10
C TRP A 17 -9.81 8.32 -1.48
N ASP A 18 -9.94 9.50 -2.05
CA ASP A 18 -10.60 9.74 -3.33
C ASP A 18 -9.82 9.14 -4.51
N ARG A 19 -8.56 8.73 -4.28
CA ARG A 19 -7.74 8.05 -5.30
C ARG A 19 -8.01 6.55 -5.41
N ILE A 20 -8.86 5.98 -4.56
CA ILE A 20 -9.27 4.58 -4.63
C ILE A 20 -10.78 4.53 -4.66
N GLU A 21 -11.34 4.17 -5.82
CA GLU A 21 -12.77 4.01 -5.99
C GLU A 21 -13.32 2.84 -5.15
N GLY A 22 -14.54 2.97 -4.63
CA GLY A 22 -15.27 1.90 -3.94
C GLY A 22 -14.91 1.70 -2.47
N ILE A 23 -13.92 2.44 -1.95
CA ILE A 23 -13.58 2.39 -0.52
C ILE A 23 -13.39 3.79 0.03
N THR A 24 -13.79 3.96 1.29
CA THR A 24 -13.62 5.20 2.05
C THR A 24 -13.15 4.87 3.45
N TYR A 25 -12.73 5.88 4.16
CA TYR A 25 -12.43 5.80 5.57
C TYR A 25 -13.54 5.13 6.43
N LYS A 26 -14.83 5.30 6.07
CA LYS A 26 -15.98 4.72 6.79
C LYS A 26 -16.23 3.25 6.44
N THR A 27 -15.68 2.77 5.34
CA THR A 27 -15.93 1.42 4.82
C THR A 27 -14.73 0.48 5.00
N ILE A 28 -13.70 0.90 5.76
CA ILE A 28 -12.58 0.01 6.13
C ILE A 28 -13.14 -1.25 6.81
N GLY A 29 -12.67 -2.43 6.38
CA GLY A 29 -13.11 -3.74 6.86
C GLY A 29 -14.28 -4.34 6.10
N GLN A 30 -15.04 -3.55 5.34
CA GLN A 30 -16.09 -4.09 4.48
C GLN A 30 -15.49 -5.00 3.40
N GLY A 31 -16.14 -6.13 3.15
CA GLY A 31 -15.65 -7.13 2.20
C GLY A 31 -14.28 -7.70 2.54
N ASN A 32 -13.82 -7.53 3.79
CA ASN A 32 -12.50 -7.96 4.26
C ASN A 32 -11.31 -7.18 3.65
N ALA A 33 -11.55 -5.91 3.29
CA ALA A 33 -10.52 -4.96 2.83
C ALA A 33 -10.06 -4.05 3.98
N HIS A 34 -8.79 -4.14 4.35
CA HIS A 34 -8.23 -3.56 5.56
C HIS A 34 -7.01 -2.67 5.30
N THR A 35 -6.74 -1.76 6.22
CA THR A 35 -5.50 -0.96 6.24
C THR A 35 -5.08 -0.68 7.69
N ILE A 36 -3.79 -0.77 7.97
CA ILE A 36 -3.23 -0.42 9.29
C ILE A 36 -2.85 1.06 9.41
N TYR A 37 -3.03 1.84 8.36
CA TYR A 37 -2.62 3.25 8.33
C TYR A 37 -3.62 4.20 8.99
N ASP A 38 -4.77 3.69 9.40
CA ASP A 38 -5.72 4.35 10.30
C ASP A 38 -5.84 3.53 11.59
N TRP A 39 -5.99 4.19 12.74
CA TRP A 39 -6.03 3.49 14.04
C TRP A 39 -7.22 2.53 14.18
N ARG A 40 -8.37 2.87 13.56
CA ARG A 40 -9.55 2.00 13.51
C ARG A 40 -9.33 0.84 12.56
N GLY A 41 -8.72 1.12 11.41
CA GLY A 41 -8.32 0.10 10.47
C GLY A 41 -7.37 -0.91 11.11
N ALA A 42 -6.40 -0.46 11.89
CA ALA A 42 -5.46 -1.32 12.60
C ALA A 42 -6.18 -2.28 13.59
N GLN A 43 -7.19 -1.79 14.32
CA GLN A 43 -7.99 -2.63 15.22
C GLN A 43 -8.78 -3.71 14.49
N LEU A 44 -9.31 -3.40 13.30
CA LEU A 44 -10.06 -4.34 12.47
C LEU A 44 -9.14 -5.33 11.72
N THR A 45 -7.95 -4.89 11.36
CA THR A 45 -7.01 -5.69 10.54
C THR A 45 -6.50 -6.92 11.29
N TRP A 46 -6.15 -6.79 12.58
CA TRP A 46 -5.56 -7.90 13.33
C TRP A 46 -6.47 -9.13 13.44
N PRO A 47 -7.73 -9.04 13.93
CA PRO A 47 -8.61 -10.20 13.99
C PRO A 47 -8.91 -10.79 12.60
N ALA A 48 -9.06 -9.95 11.57
CA ALA A 48 -9.30 -10.42 10.20
C ALA A 48 -8.09 -11.17 9.63
N MET A 49 -6.88 -10.69 9.90
CA MET A 49 -5.62 -11.35 9.53
C MET A 49 -5.47 -12.72 10.21
N GLN A 50 -5.82 -12.84 11.50
CA GLN A 50 -5.82 -14.10 12.22
C GLN A 50 -6.86 -15.07 11.66
N GLU A 51 -8.05 -14.58 11.33
CA GLU A 51 -9.10 -15.40 10.74
C GLU A 51 -8.69 -15.92 9.36
N PHE A 52 -8.12 -15.05 8.50
CA PHE A 52 -7.58 -15.45 7.20
C PHE A 52 -6.47 -16.50 7.36
N ALA A 53 -5.54 -16.31 8.28
CA ALA A 53 -4.48 -17.28 8.55
C ALA A 53 -5.02 -18.67 8.94
N ARG A 54 -6.11 -18.75 9.70
CA ARG A 54 -6.74 -20.02 10.08
C ARG A 54 -7.57 -20.65 8.98
N LYS A 55 -8.33 -19.83 8.24
CA LYS A 55 -9.27 -20.34 7.22
C LYS A 55 -8.59 -20.63 5.89
N GLY A 56 -7.58 -19.85 5.53
CA GLY A 56 -6.98 -19.84 4.21
C GLY A 56 -7.72 -18.95 3.23
N GLY A 57 -7.39 -19.06 1.96
CA GLY A 57 -7.97 -18.31 0.85
C GLY A 57 -6.93 -17.43 0.14
N ARG A 58 -7.42 -16.46 -0.67
CA ARG A 58 -6.59 -15.54 -1.45
C ARG A 58 -6.33 -14.26 -0.67
N GLY A 59 -5.06 -13.97 -0.40
CA GLY A 59 -4.60 -12.76 0.28
C GLY A 59 -4.00 -11.76 -0.71
N VAL A 60 -4.58 -10.59 -0.87
CA VAL A 60 -4.04 -9.49 -1.67
C VAL A 60 -3.43 -8.44 -0.75
N PHE A 61 -2.16 -8.12 -0.98
CA PHE A 61 -1.44 -7.12 -0.21
C PHE A 61 -0.89 -6.07 -1.15
N CYS A 62 -1.00 -4.80 -0.80
CA CYS A 62 -0.38 -3.75 -1.61
C CYS A 62 0.09 -2.56 -0.77
N ASP A 63 1.12 -1.90 -1.30
CA ASP A 63 1.45 -0.53 -0.93
C ASP A 63 0.84 0.47 -1.93
N THR A 64 1.37 1.68 -1.97
CA THR A 64 0.87 2.73 -2.86
C THR A 64 1.97 3.28 -3.77
N TYR A 65 1.55 4.02 -4.79
CA TYR A 65 2.43 4.66 -5.77
C TYR A 65 2.86 6.09 -5.39
N THR A 66 2.34 6.63 -4.27
CA THR A 66 2.75 7.93 -3.73
C THR A 66 3.85 7.78 -2.69
N LYS A 67 4.55 8.87 -2.37
CA LYS A 67 5.38 8.89 -1.16
C LYS A 67 4.49 8.61 0.05
N HIS A 68 4.99 7.82 0.98
CA HIS A 68 4.21 7.41 2.15
C HIS A 68 5.12 7.16 3.36
N LYS A 69 4.54 7.31 4.54
CA LYS A 69 5.24 6.97 5.78
C LYS A 69 5.41 5.45 5.89
N CYS A 70 6.59 5.03 6.38
CA CYS A 70 6.91 3.65 6.72
C CYS A 70 6.69 2.64 5.58
N GLY A 71 7.49 2.73 4.51
CA GLY A 71 7.44 1.78 3.37
C GLY A 71 7.63 0.30 3.74
N GLY A 72 8.14 -0.01 4.93
CA GLY A 72 8.25 -1.38 5.43
C GLY A 72 6.97 -1.95 6.05
N ALA A 73 6.03 -1.11 6.48
CA ALA A 73 4.85 -1.58 7.20
C ALA A 73 3.92 -2.49 6.36
N PRO A 74 3.60 -2.21 5.08
CA PRO A 74 2.79 -3.12 4.26
C PRO A 74 3.46 -4.48 4.06
N LYS A 75 4.79 -4.49 3.90
CA LYS A 75 5.59 -5.72 3.80
C LYS A 75 5.54 -6.53 5.09
N LYS A 76 5.61 -5.86 6.25
CA LYS A 76 5.46 -6.52 7.55
C LYS A 76 4.09 -7.19 7.68
N ILE A 77 3.01 -6.54 7.26
CA ILE A 77 1.67 -7.12 7.37
C ILE A 77 1.54 -8.40 6.53
N SER A 78 2.03 -8.41 5.28
CA SER A 78 2.01 -9.65 4.49
C SER A 78 2.85 -10.77 5.12
N LEU A 79 4.05 -10.45 5.58
CA LEU A 79 4.94 -11.45 6.20
C LEU A 79 4.43 -11.95 7.56
N LEU A 80 3.82 -11.08 8.37
CA LEU A 80 3.18 -11.47 9.63
C LEU A 80 1.93 -12.31 9.39
N THR A 81 1.17 -12.04 8.33
CA THR A 81 0.02 -12.87 7.93
C THR A 81 0.49 -14.28 7.57
N TRP A 82 1.54 -14.39 6.77
CA TRP A 82 2.16 -15.68 6.45
C TRP A 82 2.69 -16.41 7.70
N ASP A 83 3.35 -15.68 8.62
CA ASP A 83 3.88 -16.28 9.84
C ASP A 83 2.76 -16.76 10.79
N ASN A 84 1.63 -16.05 10.84
CA ASN A 84 0.44 -16.54 11.54
C ASN A 84 -0.10 -17.84 10.92
N ALA A 85 -0.22 -17.92 9.59
CA ALA A 85 -0.62 -19.16 8.92
C ALA A 85 0.38 -20.30 9.18
N ARG A 86 1.68 -20.00 9.23
CA ARG A 86 2.70 -20.99 9.61
C ARG A 86 2.50 -21.52 11.03
N LYS A 87 2.17 -20.64 11.99
CA LYS A 87 1.88 -21.04 13.38
C LYS A 87 0.60 -21.87 13.50
N GLU A 88 -0.40 -21.59 12.65
CA GLU A 88 -1.65 -22.33 12.58
C GLU A 88 -1.51 -23.64 11.75
N GLY A 89 -0.39 -23.86 11.06
CA GLY A 89 -0.18 -25.03 10.19
C GLY A 89 -1.01 -25.00 8.91
N THR A 90 -1.28 -23.82 8.36
CA THR A 90 -2.22 -23.59 7.24
C THR A 90 -1.58 -22.89 6.04
N THR A 91 -0.24 -22.90 5.94
CA THR A 91 0.47 -22.25 4.82
C THR A 91 0.14 -22.83 3.45
N ASP A 92 -0.32 -24.05 3.39
CA ASP A 92 -0.81 -24.76 2.20
C ASP A 92 -2.20 -24.30 1.75
N ARG A 93 -2.92 -23.55 2.59
CA ARG A 93 -4.28 -23.06 2.32
C ARG A 93 -4.34 -21.58 1.96
N ILE A 94 -3.22 -20.85 2.11
CA ILE A 94 -3.16 -19.44 1.76
C ILE A 94 -2.46 -19.25 0.42
N ASP A 95 -3.09 -18.48 -0.46
CA ASP A 95 -2.52 -18.00 -1.72
C ASP A 95 -2.35 -16.48 -1.61
N MET A 96 -1.12 -16.00 -1.43
CA MET A 96 -0.82 -14.61 -1.16
C MET A 96 -0.14 -13.96 -2.35
N HIS A 97 -0.50 -12.71 -2.64
CA HIS A 97 0.11 -11.91 -3.70
C HIS A 97 0.36 -10.47 -3.22
N TYR A 98 1.53 -9.93 -3.55
CA TYR A 98 1.90 -8.56 -3.20
C TYR A 98 2.03 -7.68 -4.43
N TYR A 99 1.36 -6.52 -4.42
CA TYR A 99 1.42 -5.51 -5.48
C TYR A 99 2.08 -4.24 -4.94
N THR A 100 3.15 -3.76 -5.59
CA THR A 100 3.79 -2.50 -5.19
C THR A 100 3.67 -1.45 -6.29
N GLY A 101 3.37 -0.21 -5.89
CA GLY A 101 3.38 0.94 -6.79
C GLY A 101 4.78 1.36 -7.25
N SER A 102 5.81 0.84 -6.61
CA SER A 102 7.21 1.12 -6.91
C SER A 102 7.79 0.18 -7.98
N SER A 103 8.95 0.52 -8.54
CA SER A 103 9.69 -0.33 -9.48
C SER A 103 10.44 -1.50 -8.82
N SER A 104 10.52 -1.52 -7.49
CA SER A 104 11.14 -2.58 -6.70
C SER A 104 10.30 -2.86 -5.45
N LEU A 105 10.44 -4.04 -4.86
CA LEU A 105 9.70 -4.43 -3.66
C LEU A 105 9.99 -3.49 -2.48
N TYR A 106 11.21 -2.97 -2.37
CA TYR A 106 11.59 -2.06 -1.31
C TYR A 106 12.51 -0.96 -1.84
N ASN A 107 12.43 0.23 -1.24
CA ASN A 107 13.18 1.42 -1.68
C ASN A 107 14.57 1.57 -1.03
N VAL A 108 15.03 0.58 -0.27
CA VAL A 108 16.38 0.55 0.31
C VAL A 108 17.19 -0.55 -0.40
N PRO A 109 18.07 -0.18 -1.35
CA PRO A 109 18.74 -1.15 -2.23
C PRO A 109 19.50 -2.26 -1.50
N HIS A 110 20.09 -1.93 -0.35
CA HIS A 110 20.82 -2.91 0.45
C HIS A 110 19.95 -4.05 1.00
N PHE A 111 18.68 -3.76 1.33
CA PHE A 111 17.76 -4.74 1.91
C PHE A 111 16.83 -5.41 0.90
N THR A 112 16.68 -4.80 -0.28
CA THR A 112 15.73 -5.28 -1.30
C THR A 112 16.00 -6.73 -1.71
N PRO A 113 17.24 -7.17 -2.04
CA PRO A 113 17.49 -8.56 -2.46
C PRO A 113 17.09 -9.59 -1.40
N ARG A 114 17.41 -9.31 -0.12
CA ARG A 114 17.04 -10.23 0.96
C ARG A 114 15.52 -10.30 1.16
N LEU A 115 14.83 -9.18 1.00
CA LEU A 115 13.38 -9.15 1.10
C LEU A 115 12.71 -9.93 -0.04
N GLU A 116 13.19 -9.78 -1.26
CA GLU A 116 12.73 -10.53 -2.43
C GLU A 116 12.95 -12.04 -2.27
N GLU A 117 14.09 -12.43 -1.71
CA GLU A 117 14.36 -13.83 -1.35
C GLU A 117 13.35 -14.37 -0.35
N ILE A 118 13.05 -13.62 0.72
CA ILE A 118 12.05 -13.99 1.73
C ILE A 118 10.66 -14.18 1.11
N TYR A 119 10.26 -13.31 0.18
CA TYR A 119 8.98 -13.44 -0.51
C TYR A 119 8.94 -14.69 -1.40
N ARG A 120 10.05 -14.98 -2.09
CA ARG A 120 10.20 -16.19 -2.92
C ARG A 120 10.19 -17.47 -2.09
N GLU A 121 10.91 -17.52 -0.95
CA GLU A 121 10.90 -18.64 -0.01
C GLU A 121 9.50 -18.95 0.52
N ARG A 122 8.63 -17.94 0.60
CA ARG A 122 7.26 -18.05 1.08
C ARG A 122 6.20 -18.19 -0.02
N ASN A 123 6.63 -18.33 -1.26
CA ASN A 123 5.75 -18.39 -2.43
C ASN A 123 4.77 -17.21 -2.49
N ILE A 124 5.23 -15.99 -2.19
CA ILE A 124 4.46 -14.76 -2.32
C ILE A 124 4.94 -14.02 -3.58
N PRO A 125 4.26 -14.14 -4.72
CA PRO A 125 4.59 -13.39 -5.92
C PRO A 125 4.47 -11.89 -5.68
N VAL A 126 5.29 -11.13 -6.42
CA VAL A 126 5.33 -9.66 -6.33
C VAL A 126 5.19 -9.07 -7.72
N ASP A 127 4.17 -8.26 -7.92
CA ASP A 127 4.03 -7.40 -9.10
C ASP A 127 4.42 -5.96 -8.76
N THR A 128 5.31 -5.39 -9.58
CA THR A 128 5.78 -4.00 -9.44
C THR A 128 5.02 -3.05 -10.37
N GLN A 129 5.17 -1.73 -10.15
CA GLN A 129 4.54 -0.68 -10.96
C GLN A 129 3.00 -0.75 -10.97
N CYS A 130 2.40 -1.29 -9.90
CA CYS A 130 0.95 -1.50 -9.78
C CYS A 130 0.31 -0.38 -8.97
N LYS A 131 -0.62 0.35 -9.58
CA LYS A 131 -1.43 1.37 -8.93
C LYS A 131 -2.80 0.81 -8.60
N LEU A 132 -3.12 0.70 -7.32
CA LEU A 132 -4.49 0.37 -6.91
C LEU A 132 -5.44 1.50 -7.32
N ARG A 133 -6.49 1.16 -8.07
CA ARG A 133 -7.47 2.11 -8.62
C ARG A 133 -8.83 2.02 -7.94
N ALA A 134 -9.27 0.79 -7.67
CA ALA A 134 -10.57 0.54 -7.10
C ALA A 134 -10.58 -0.73 -6.25
N ILE A 135 -11.50 -0.78 -5.28
CA ILE A 135 -11.81 -1.97 -4.51
C ILE A 135 -13.33 -2.15 -4.53
N ASP A 136 -13.78 -3.24 -5.13
CA ASP A 136 -15.16 -3.69 -4.97
C ASP A 136 -15.24 -4.59 -3.74
N THR A 137 -15.70 -4.03 -2.63
CA THR A 137 -15.81 -4.73 -1.36
C THR A 137 -16.91 -5.78 -1.35
N HIS A 138 -17.90 -5.67 -2.25
CA HIS A 138 -19.00 -6.63 -2.37
C HIS A 138 -18.56 -7.84 -3.20
N ALA A 139 -17.98 -7.59 -4.38
CA ALA A 139 -17.46 -8.66 -5.24
C ALA A 139 -16.09 -9.19 -4.77
N LYS A 140 -15.46 -8.55 -3.75
CA LYS A 140 -14.11 -8.85 -3.25
C LYS A 140 -13.06 -8.86 -4.37
N LYS A 141 -13.01 -7.76 -5.12
CA LYS A 141 -12.09 -7.55 -6.23
C LYS A 141 -11.31 -6.26 -6.07
N ALA A 142 -10.01 -6.33 -6.29
CA ALA A 142 -9.12 -5.19 -6.36
C ALA A 142 -8.67 -4.97 -7.82
N TYR A 143 -8.66 -3.72 -8.25
CA TYR A 143 -8.34 -3.33 -9.62
C TYR A 143 -7.06 -2.51 -9.63
N PHE A 144 -6.07 -2.97 -10.40
CA PHE A 144 -4.78 -2.31 -10.52
C PHE A 144 -4.49 -1.93 -11.96
N ASP A 145 -3.77 -0.81 -12.11
CA ASP A 145 -3.10 -0.40 -13.33
C ASP A 145 -1.63 -0.70 -13.20
N GLN A 146 -1.11 -1.68 -13.95
CA GLN A 146 0.32 -1.98 -14.00
C GLN A 146 0.97 -1.27 -15.18
N THR A 147 1.96 -0.44 -14.92
CA THR A 147 2.77 0.17 -15.96
C THR A 147 3.81 -0.84 -16.45
N ILE A 148 3.74 -1.20 -17.72
CA ILE A 148 4.72 -2.04 -18.40
C ILE A 148 5.60 -1.15 -19.25
N LYS A 149 6.92 -1.24 -19.07
CA LYS A 149 7.91 -0.53 -19.88
C LYS A 149 8.60 -1.53 -20.81
N ALA A 150 8.45 -1.30 -22.10
CA ALA A 150 9.13 -2.10 -23.13
C ALA A 150 10.61 -1.72 -23.25
N GLU A 151 11.41 -2.55 -23.92
CA GLU A 151 12.84 -2.33 -24.13
C GLU A 151 13.14 -1.04 -24.91
N ASP A 152 12.27 -0.66 -25.82
CA ASP A 152 12.34 0.59 -26.59
C ASP A 152 11.97 1.85 -25.79
N GLY A 153 11.61 1.67 -24.50
CA GLY A 153 11.20 2.74 -23.60
C GLY A 153 9.72 3.12 -23.68
N THR A 154 8.94 2.53 -24.59
CA THR A 154 7.50 2.73 -24.64
C THR A 154 6.83 2.21 -23.40
N GLN A 155 5.74 2.86 -22.97
CA GLN A 155 4.97 2.46 -21.80
C GLN A 155 3.56 2.08 -22.19
N SER A 156 3.08 0.98 -21.63
CA SER A 156 1.69 0.55 -21.74
C SER A 156 1.10 0.29 -20.37
N VAL A 157 -0.21 0.22 -20.28
CA VAL A 157 -0.92 -0.07 -19.03
C VAL A 157 -1.66 -1.38 -19.17
N LYS A 158 -1.30 -2.34 -18.33
CA LYS A 158 -2.03 -3.60 -18.16
C LYS A 158 -3.01 -3.46 -17.01
N LYS A 159 -4.28 -3.81 -17.26
CA LYS A 159 -5.30 -3.88 -16.22
C LYS A 159 -5.23 -5.23 -15.52
N ILE A 160 -5.16 -5.21 -14.19
CA ILE A 160 -5.15 -6.41 -13.34
C ILE A 160 -6.40 -6.38 -12.47
N VAL A 161 -7.09 -7.51 -12.41
CA VAL A 161 -8.19 -7.75 -11.47
C VAL A 161 -7.75 -8.87 -10.54
N ALA A 162 -7.62 -8.58 -9.25
CA ALA A 162 -7.24 -9.53 -8.23
C ALA A 162 -8.46 -9.82 -7.33
N GLU A 163 -8.92 -11.05 -7.31
CA GLU A 163 -9.93 -11.49 -6.35
C GLU A 163 -9.26 -11.80 -5.01
N TYR A 164 -9.94 -11.51 -3.91
CA TYR A 164 -9.38 -11.71 -2.57
C TYR A 164 -10.42 -12.24 -1.57
N ASP A 165 -9.94 -12.97 -0.60
CA ASP A 165 -10.67 -13.34 0.62
C ASP A 165 -10.26 -12.45 1.79
N PHE A 166 -9.00 -11.97 1.77
CA PHE A 166 -8.46 -10.95 2.65
C PHE A 166 -7.62 -9.96 1.83
N MET A 167 -7.77 -8.67 2.08
CA MET A 167 -6.96 -7.64 1.45
C MET A 167 -6.39 -6.67 2.49
N HIS A 168 -5.08 -6.40 2.38
CA HIS A 168 -4.45 -5.27 3.05
C HIS A 168 -3.95 -4.27 2.01
N PHE A 169 -4.40 -3.03 2.10
CA PHE A 169 -4.01 -1.96 1.18
C PHE A 169 -3.50 -0.72 1.91
N LEU A 170 -2.74 0.09 1.18
CA LEU A 170 -2.28 1.39 1.63
C LEU A 170 -2.95 2.48 0.80
N VAL A 171 -3.60 3.41 1.51
CA VAL A 171 -4.21 4.59 0.88
C VAL A 171 -3.10 5.53 0.39
N PRO A 172 -3.19 6.09 -0.83
CA PRO A 172 -2.28 7.14 -1.27
C PRO A 172 -2.17 8.26 -0.24
N GLN A 173 -0.96 8.75 -0.03
CA GLN A 173 -0.68 9.81 0.93
C GLN A 173 -0.23 11.06 0.22
N CYS A 174 -0.58 12.21 0.78
CA CYS A 174 -0.18 13.53 0.33
C CYS A 174 0.07 14.43 1.54
N ALA A 175 0.65 15.60 1.29
CA ALA A 175 0.77 16.61 2.35
C ALA A 175 -0.62 17.17 2.73
N PRO A 176 -0.81 17.61 3.97
CA PRO A 176 -2.00 18.37 4.36
C PRO A 176 -2.20 19.62 3.48
N ASP A 177 -3.46 19.98 3.23
CA ASP A 177 -3.81 21.04 2.28
C ASP A 177 -3.13 22.38 2.62
N PHE A 178 -3.04 22.74 3.90
CA PHE A 178 -2.39 23.97 4.34
C PHE A 178 -0.87 24.01 4.00
N VAL A 179 -0.19 22.87 3.89
CA VAL A 179 1.20 22.82 3.43
C VAL A 179 1.28 23.15 1.95
N ARG A 180 0.38 22.58 1.15
CA ARG A 180 0.26 22.86 -0.29
C ARG A 180 0.01 24.34 -0.55
N GLU A 181 -0.83 24.98 0.28
CA GLU A 181 -1.27 26.36 0.14
C GLU A 181 -0.28 27.39 0.75
N SER A 182 0.69 26.92 1.55
CA SER A 182 1.61 27.79 2.28
C SER A 182 2.73 28.42 1.44
N GLY A 183 2.90 27.99 0.19
CA GLY A 183 4.06 28.37 -0.63
C GLY A 183 5.36 27.64 -0.26
N LEU A 184 5.33 26.71 0.70
CA LEU A 184 6.48 25.91 1.13
C LEU A 184 6.57 24.55 0.42
N SER A 185 5.60 24.23 -0.43
CA SER A 185 5.56 22.97 -1.17
C SER A 185 6.36 23.05 -2.46
N TRP A 186 6.81 21.88 -2.95
CA TRP A 186 7.36 21.76 -4.30
C TRP A 186 6.38 22.30 -5.34
N THR A 187 6.90 22.99 -6.35
CA THR A 187 6.11 23.58 -7.43
C THR A 187 6.08 22.72 -8.69
N GLU A 188 6.98 21.74 -8.82
CA GLU A 188 7.13 20.89 -9.99
C GLU A 188 7.37 19.42 -9.61
N GLY A 189 7.07 18.52 -10.54
CA GLY A 189 7.30 17.08 -10.41
C GLY A 189 6.28 16.33 -9.51
N SER A 190 6.56 15.09 -9.22
CA SER A 190 5.65 14.21 -8.48
C SER A 190 5.43 14.64 -7.02
N LEU A 191 6.42 15.30 -6.42
CA LEU A 191 6.30 15.82 -5.06
C LEU A 191 5.35 17.02 -4.99
N ALA A 192 5.35 17.87 -6.02
CA ALA A 192 4.41 18.99 -6.15
C ALA A 192 2.97 18.48 -6.30
N ALA A 193 2.74 17.44 -7.11
CA ALA A 193 1.42 16.84 -7.32
C ALA A 193 0.77 16.40 -6.00
N ASP A 194 1.56 15.92 -5.05
CA ASP A 194 1.11 15.51 -3.72
C ASP A 194 1.28 16.61 -2.65
N GLY A 195 1.77 17.81 -3.02
CA GLY A 195 1.91 18.98 -2.16
C GLY A 195 2.99 18.86 -1.08
N TRP A 196 4.01 18.02 -1.27
CA TRP A 196 5.07 17.83 -0.29
C TRP A 196 5.91 19.11 -0.11
N ALA A 197 6.30 19.39 1.13
CA ALA A 197 7.16 20.52 1.44
C ALA A 197 8.55 20.38 0.80
N MET A 198 9.11 21.50 0.36
CA MET A 198 10.51 21.59 -0.04
C MET A 198 11.39 21.45 1.21
N THR A 199 12.47 20.65 1.11
CA THR A 199 13.48 20.45 2.16
C THR A 199 14.86 20.64 1.59
#